data_d94bcd7bd61c9678f58a8e1905e9c366
#
_entry.id   d94bcd7bd61c9678f58a8e1905e9c366
#
_cell.length_a   1.000
_cell.length_b   1.000
_cell.length_c   1.000
_cell.angle_alpha   90.00
_cell.angle_beta   90.00
_cell.angle_gamma   90.00
#
_symmetry.space_group_name_H-M   'P 1'
#
loop_
_entity.id
_entity.type
_entity.pdbx_description
1 polymer ?
#
loop_
_entity_poly.entity_id
_entity_poly.type
_entity_poly.pdbx_seq_one_letter_code
_entity_poly.pdbx_strand_id
1 'polypeptide(L)'
;MNIATITLNPAIDQTVFVDHFQLNTVNRARAMQRDAGGKGVNVASFLADYGLNVTATGLLGAENPHIFERHFATKGITDRFIRVPGATRIGIKIVDEANQQTTDINLPGLPPPPGALD
;
A
#
# COMPACT_ATOMS: atom_id res chain seq x y z
N MET A 1 11.37 17.87 -14.93
CA MET A 1 11.67 17.82 -13.49
C MET A 1 11.62 16.37 -13.04
N ASN A 2 12.65 15.94 -12.34
CA ASN A 2 12.72 14.60 -11.75
C ASN A 2 12.40 14.68 -10.27
N ILE A 3 11.49 13.83 -9.83
CA ILE A 3 11.02 13.80 -8.44
C ILE A 3 11.25 12.40 -7.88
N ALA A 4 11.71 12.32 -6.64
CA ALA A 4 11.85 11.06 -5.93
C ALA A 4 10.97 11.07 -4.68
N THR A 5 10.31 9.94 -4.40
CA THR A 5 9.57 9.73 -3.16
C THR A 5 10.22 8.60 -2.37
N ILE A 6 10.14 8.68 -1.04
CA ILE A 6 10.70 7.67 -0.15
C ILE A 6 9.59 7.14 0.74
N THR A 7 9.39 5.82 0.75
CA THR A 7 8.41 5.14 1.59
C THR A 7 9.10 4.04 2.37
N LEU A 8 9.33 4.27 3.66
CA LEU A 8 10.01 3.30 4.50
C LEU A 8 9.08 2.25 5.11
N ASN A 9 7.77 2.53 5.09
CA ASN A 9 6.76 1.62 5.65
C ASN A 9 5.55 1.52 4.72
N PRO A 10 5.72 0.96 3.51
CA PRO A 10 4.61 0.78 2.59
C PRO A 10 3.59 -0.22 3.15
N ALA A 11 2.42 -0.24 2.57
CA ALA A 11 1.36 -1.18 2.93
C ALA A 11 0.63 -1.63 1.68
N ILE A 12 0.14 -2.87 1.69
CA ILE A 12 -0.89 -3.30 0.77
C ILE A 12 -2.21 -2.93 1.43
N ASP A 13 -2.92 -1.98 0.85
CA ASP A 13 -4.22 -1.55 1.38
C ASP A 13 -5.28 -2.52 0.89
N GLN A 14 -5.88 -3.26 1.83
CA GLN A 14 -6.95 -4.19 1.54
C GLN A 14 -8.26 -3.60 2.05
N THR A 15 -9.11 -3.18 1.12
CA THR A 15 -10.42 -2.62 1.43
C THR A 15 -11.46 -3.71 1.32
N VAL A 16 -12.23 -3.89 2.39
CA VAL A 16 -13.29 -4.90 2.48
C VAL A 16 -14.62 -4.16 2.59
N PHE A 17 -15.54 -4.44 1.67
CA PHE A 17 -16.86 -3.81 1.65
C PHE A 17 -17.87 -4.72 2.32
N VAL A 18 -18.43 -4.26 3.43
CA VAL A 18 -19.40 -5.01 4.24
C VAL A 18 -20.56 -4.07 4.56
N ASP A 19 -21.79 -4.50 4.29
CA ASP A 19 -22.96 -3.73 4.69
C ASP A 19 -23.35 -4.12 6.10
N HIS A 20 -23.62 -3.12 6.95
CA HIS A 20 -24.02 -3.30 8.34
C HIS A 20 -22.99 -4.08 9.15
N PHE A 21 -21.76 -3.60 9.15
CA PHE A 21 -20.66 -4.20 9.90
C PHE A 21 -20.99 -4.26 11.40
N GLN A 22 -20.81 -5.43 12.01
CA GLN A 22 -21.11 -5.66 13.42
C GLN A 22 -19.96 -6.39 14.10
N LEU A 23 -19.68 -5.99 15.34
CA LEU A 23 -18.74 -6.70 16.19
C LEU A 23 -19.32 -8.02 16.68
N ASN A 24 -18.44 -8.94 17.03
CA ASN A 24 -18.78 -10.21 17.70
C ASN A 24 -19.73 -11.10 16.90
N THR A 25 -19.61 -11.06 15.57
CA THR A 25 -20.40 -11.91 14.68
C THR A 25 -19.65 -12.14 13.38
N VAL A 26 -20.15 -13.01 12.53
CA VAL A 26 -19.60 -13.21 11.19
C VAL A 26 -20.13 -12.12 10.28
N ASN A 27 -19.19 -11.39 9.67
CA ASN A 27 -19.52 -10.40 8.64
C ASN A 27 -19.12 -10.97 7.29
N ARG A 28 -20.00 -10.90 6.32
CA ARG A 28 -19.71 -11.38 4.95
C ARG A 28 -19.49 -10.19 4.04
N ALA A 29 -18.28 -10.10 3.49
CA ALA A 29 -17.93 -9.04 2.57
C ALA A 29 -18.60 -9.28 1.23
N ARG A 30 -19.12 -8.21 0.61
CA ARG A 30 -19.68 -8.27 -0.74
C ARG A 30 -18.62 -8.02 -1.81
N ALA A 31 -17.50 -7.41 -1.45
CA ALA A 31 -16.40 -7.12 -2.36
C ALA A 31 -15.11 -6.85 -1.58
N MET A 32 -13.99 -6.97 -2.26
CA MET A 32 -12.67 -6.66 -1.70
C MET A 32 -11.81 -6.06 -2.81
N GLN A 33 -10.95 -5.10 -2.43
CA GLN A 33 -10.02 -4.46 -3.32
C GLN A 33 -8.66 -4.35 -2.65
N ARG A 34 -7.58 -4.53 -3.42
CA ARG A 34 -6.21 -4.36 -2.92
C ARG A 34 -5.50 -3.30 -3.74
N ASP A 35 -4.79 -2.42 -3.06
CA ASP A 35 -4.02 -1.35 -3.68
C ASP A 35 -2.64 -1.24 -3.05
N ALA A 36 -1.65 -0.83 -3.86
CA ALA A 36 -0.34 -0.47 -3.36
C ALA A 36 -0.46 0.85 -2.59
N GLY A 37 -0.03 0.88 -1.34
CA GLY A 37 -0.21 2.02 -0.45
C GLY A 37 1.06 2.44 0.27
N GLY A 38 0.90 3.45 1.10
CA GLY A 38 1.95 4.17 1.77
C GLY A 38 1.97 5.61 1.28
N LYS A 39 2.32 6.54 2.16
CA LYS A 39 2.22 7.97 1.82
C LYS A 39 3.07 8.35 0.62
N GLY A 40 4.33 7.91 0.59
CA GLY A 40 5.23 8.20 -0.53
C GLY A 40 4.77 7.56 -1.83
N VAL A 41 4.23 6.33 -1.77
CA VAL A 41 3.67 5.64 -2.93
C VAL A 41 2.47 6.42 -3.48
N ASN A 42 1.59 6.89 -2.60
CA ASN A 42 0.42 7.67 -3.01
C ASN A 42 0.83 9.00 -3.65
N VAL A 43 1.82 9.68 -3.09
CA VAL A 43 2.36 10.91 -3.65
C VAL A 43 2.98 10.65 -5.03
N ALA A 44 3.76 9.58 -5.17
CA ALA A 44 4.37 9.21 -6.44
C ALA A 44 3.30 8.96 -7.52
N SER A 45 2.24 8.26 -7.16
CA SER A 45 1.13 7.98 -8.08
C SER A 45 0.45 9.27 -8.54
N PHE A 46 0.17 10.16 -7.61
CA PHE A 46 -0.46 11.45 -7.89
C PHE A 46 0.40 12.28 -8.84
N LEU A 47 1.71 12.38 -8.55
CA LEU A 47 2.62 13.16 -9.39
C LEU A 47 2.81 12.54 -10.79
N ALA A 48 2.84 11.22 -10.88
CA ALA A 48 2.94 10.53 -12.16
C ALA A 48 1.70 10.78 -13.01
N ASP A 49 0.51 10.84 -12.41
CA ASP A 49 -0.73 11.14 -13.11
C ASP A 49 -0.72 12.57 -13.69
N TYR A 50 0.06 13.48 -13.13
CA TYR A 50 0.28 14.81 -13.67
C TYR A 50 1.36 14.85 -14.77
N GLY A 51 1.89 13.71 -15.17
CA GLY A 51 2.88 13.63 -16.23
C GLY A 51 4.31 13.92 -15.77
N LEU A 52 4.56 13.97 -14.48
CA LEU A 52 5.90 14.20 -13.94
C LEU A 52 6.72 12.91 -13.97
N ASN A 53 8.04 13.06 -14.05
CA ASN A 53 8.97 11.93 -14.03
C ASN A 53 9.31 11.59 -12.58
N VAL A 54 8.79 10.46 -12.08
CA VAL A 54 8.87 10.09 -10.66
C VAL A 54 9.64 8.80 -10.48
N THR A 55 10.54 8.79 -9.50
CA THR A 55 11.22 7.61 -8.99
C THR A 55 10.70 7.36 -7.57
N ALA A 56 10.28 6.14 -7.28
CA ALA A 56 9.86 5.74 -5.94
C ALA A 56 10.90 4.80 -5.33
N THR A 57 11.26 5.04 -4.09
CA THR A 57 12.21 4.21 -3.36
C THR A 57 11.75 4.02 -1.92
N GLY A 58 12.40 3.12 -1.22
CA GLY A 58 12.10 2.75 0.15
C GLY A 58 12.38 1.29 0.40
N LEU A 59 11.66 0.69 1.33
CA LEU A 59 11.79 -0.72 1.69
C LEU A 59 10.52 -1.45 1.31
N LEU A 60 10.67 -2.61 0.66
CA LEU A 60 9.54 -3.42 0.19
C LEU A 60 9.82 -4.88 0.52
N GLY A 61 8.81 -5.58 1.06
CA GLY A 61 8.96 -6.99 1.36
C GLY A 61 9.16 -7.82 0.09
N ALA A 62 10.16 -8.69 0.13
CA ALA A 62 10.50 -9.51 -1.03
C ALA A 62 9.49 -10.63 -1.31
N GLU A 63 8.62 -10.94 -0.33
CA GLU A 63 7.64 -12.02 -0.48
C GLU A 63 6.39 -11.62 -1.25
N ASN A 64 6.02 -10.33 -1.24
CA ASN A 64 4.76 -9.86 -1.84
C ASN A 64 4.90 -8.53 -2.60
N PRO A 65 5.91 -8.36 -3.48
CA PRO A 65 6.14 -7.08 -4.14
C PRO A 65 5.28 -6.83 -5.38
N HIS A 66 4.57 -7.85 -5.89
CA HIS A 66 3.97 -7.80 -7.24
C HIS A 66 2.94 -6.71 -7.43
N ILE A 67 2.12 -6.41 -6.40
CA ILE A 67 1.11 -5.36 -6.50
C ILE A 67 1.78 -3.98 -6.68
N PHE A 68 2.92 -3.76 -6.03
CA PHE A 68 3.69 -2.53 -6.19
C PHE A 68 4.36 -2.46 -7.56
N GLU A 69 4.98 -3.53 -7.99
CA GLU A 69 5.65 -3.60 -9.29
C GLU A 69 4.68 -3.32 -10.42
N ARG A 70 3.50 -3.92 -10.39
CA ARG A 70 2.43 -3.67 -11.36
C ARG A 70 1.95 -2.23 -11.34
N HIS A 71 1.75 -1.69 -10.13
CA HIS A 71 1.31 -0.31 -9.96
C HIS A 71 2.31 0.68 -10.56
N PHE A 72 3.59 0.51 -10.26
CA PHE A 72 4.64 1.38 -10.79
C PHE A 72 4.74 1.27 -12.30
N ALA A 73 4.67 0.06 -12.85
CA ALA A 73 4.70 -0.15 -14.29
C ALA A 73 3.51 0.54 -14.99
N THR A 74 2.31 0.42 -14.44
CA THR A 74 1.10 1.05 -14.97
C THR A 74 1.19 2.56 -14.97
N LYS A 75 1.79 3.15 -13.93
CA LYS A 75 1.90 4.60 -13.77
C LYS A 75 3.17 5.19 -14.42
N GLY A 76 4.08 4.36 -14.91
CA GLY A 76 5.35 4.82 -15.45
C GLY A 76 6.31 5.34 -14.38
N ILE A 77 6.18 4.86 -13.16
CA ILE A 77 7.05 5.21 -12.03
C ILE A 77 8.29 4.31 -12.05
N THR A 78 9.46 4.91 -11.90
CA THR A 78 10.71 4.14 -11.80
C THR A 78 10.80 3.53 -10.41
N ASP A 79 10.90 2.21 -10.33
CA ASP A 79 10.98 1.45 -9.08
C ASP A 79 12.43 1.29 -8.65
N ARG A 80 12.78 1.92 -7.53
CA ARG A 80 14.09 1.82 -6.88
C ARG A 80 13.96 1.33 -5.44
N PHE A 81 12.89 0.61 -5.12
CA PHE A 81 12.72 0.03 -3.79
C PHE A 81 13.76 -1.05 -3.51
N ILE A 82 14.27 -1.06 -2.28
CA ILE A 82 15.12 -2.13 -1.79
C ILE A 82 14.21 -3.26 -1.31
N ARG A 83 14.42 -4.48 -1.84
CA ARG A 83 13.69 -5.66 -1.39
C ARG A 83 14.35 -6.18 -0.12
N VAL A 84 13.54 -6.33 0.94
CA VAL A 84 14.00 -6.84 2.23
C VAL A 84 13.28 -8.16 2.53
N PRO A 85 13.89 -9.06 3.35
CA PRO A 85 13.23 -10.32 3.70
C PRO A 85 11.88 -10.09 4.37
N GLY A 86 10.91 -10.93 4.04
CA GLY A 86 9.58 -10.90 4.62
C GLY A 86 8.55 -10.27 3.69
N ALA A 87 7.36 -10.04 4.25
CA ALA A 87 6.22 -9.50 3.51
C ALA A 87 5.94 -8.06 3.92
N THR A 88 5.61 -7.21 2.95
CA THR A 88 5.06 -5.90 3.24
C THR A 88 3.73 -6.06 3.98
N ARG A 89 3.51 -5.22 4.98
CA ARG A 89 2.29 -5.27 5.82
C ARG A 89 1.03 -5.05 4.97
N ILE A 90 -0.07 -5.59 5.49
CA ILE A 90 -1.40 -5.35 4.92
C ILE A 90 -2.12 -4.40 5.88
N GLY A 91 -2.63 -3.29 5.35
CA GLY A 91 -3.56 -2.42 6.06
C GLY A 91 -4.98 -2.82 5.67
N ILE A 92 -5.83 -3.05 6.66
CA ILE A 92 -7.21 -3.48 6.42
C ILE A 92 -8.13 -2.28 6.61
N LYS A 93 -8.97 -2.03 5.63
CA LYS A 93 -10.00 -1.00 5.71
C LYS A 93 -11.36 -1.65 5.51
N ILE A 94 -12.21 -1.54 6.51
CA ILE A 94 -13.58 -2.05 6.46
C ILE A 94 -14.49 -0.88 6.12
N VAL A 95 -15.14 -0.94 4.97
CA VAL A 95 -16.05 0.10 4.49
C VAL A 95 -17.48 -0.42 4.60
N ASP A 96 -18.26 0.21 5.46
CA ASP A 96 -19.68 -0.05 5.63
C ASP A 96 -20.46 1.07 4.93
N GLU A 97 -20.82 0.85 3.68
CA GLU A 97 -21.51 1.87 2.89
C GLU A 97 -22.93 2.13 3.39
N ALA A 98 -23.58 1.10 3.94
CA ALA A 98 -24.95 1.25 4.47
C ALA A 98 -25.00 2.23 5.63
N ASN A 99 -23.99 2.23 6.50
CA ASN A 99 -23.89 3.13 7.66
C ASN A 99 -22.92 4.29 7.43
N GLN A 100 -22.29 4.39 6.25
CA GLN A 100 -21.31 5.42 5.91
C GLN A 100 -20.17 5.49 6.93
N GLN A 101 -19.61 4.33 7.28
CA GLN A 101 -18.54 4.20 8.28
C GLN A 101 -17.34 3.48 7.66
N THR A 102 -16.15 3.88 8.12
CA THR A 102 -14.90 3.22 7.72
C THR A 102 -14.10 2.93 8.97
N THR A 103 -13.60 1.70 9.07
CA THR A 103 -12.77 1.24 10.18
C THR A 103 -11.46 0.72 9.66
N ASP A 104 -10.35 1.23 10.17
CA ASP A 104 -9.01 0.82 9.76
C ASP A 104 -8.39 -0.08 10.81
N ILE A 105 -7.75 -1.18 10.34
CA ILE A 105 -6.90 -2.03 11.16
C ILE A 105 -5.52 -2.02 10.53
N ASN A 106 -4.55 -1.45 11.24
CA ASN A 106 -3.19 -1.33 10.74
C ASN A 106 -2.30 -2.38 11.40
N LEU A 107 -1.58 -3.14 10.57
CA LEU A 107 -0.60 -4.10 11.05
C LEU A 107 0.78 -3.45 11.11
N PRO A 108 1.68 -3.92 11.99
CA PRO A 108 3.05 -3.41 12.05
C PRO A 108 3.81 -3.75 10.77
N GLY A 109 4.72 -2.84 10.38
CA GLY A 109 5.57 -3.07 9.25
C GLY A 109 6.78 -3.95 9.60
N LEU A 110 7.57 -4.26 8.56
CA LEU A 110 8.82 -4.99 8.74
C LEU A 110 9.89 -4.07 9.33
N PRO A 111 10.66 -4.54 10.32
CA PRO A 111 11.84 -3.80 10.74
C PRO A 111 12.89 -3.85 9.61
N PRO A 112 13.59 -2.73 9.34
CA PRO A 112 14.65 -2.78 8.34
C PRO A 112 15.80 -3.66 8.85
N PRO A 113 16.39 -4.51 7.97
CA PRO A 113 17.56 -5.28 8.37
C PRO A 113 18.75 -4.34 8.56
N PRO A 114 19.78 -4.74 9.32
CA PRO A 114 21.00 -3.96 9.46
C PRO A 114 21.59 -3.62 8.08
N GLY A 115 21.97 -2.36 7.89
CA GLY A 115 22.58 -1.88 6.66
C GLY A 115 21.60 -1.60 5.51
N ALA A 116 20.31 -1.76 5.70
CA ALA A 116 19.34 -1.56 4.61
C ALA A 116 19.30 -0.11 4.11
N LEU A 117 19.65 0.85 4.96
CA LEU A 117 19.61 2.27 4.63
C LEU A 117 21.00 2.87 4.36
N ASP A 118 22.03 2.05 4.33
CA ASP A 118 23.40 2.48 4.07
C ASP A 118 23.68 2.74 2.58
#